data_a3f6f4b9b954969f5c18b615290cf6c7
#
_entry.id   a3f6f4b9b954969f5c18b615290cf6c7
#
_cell.length_a   1.000
_cell.length_b   1.000
_cell.length_c   1.000
_cell.angle_alpha   90.00
_cell.angle_beta   90.00
_cell.angle_gamma   90.00
#
_symmetry.space_group_name_H-M   'P 1'
#
loop_
_entity.id
_entity.type
_entity.pdbx_description
1 polymer ?
#
loop_
_entity_poly.entity_id
_entity_poly.type
_entity_poly.pdbx_seq_one_letter_code
_entity_poly.pdbx_strand_id
1 'polypeptide(L)'
;MPPLRKAGSRKEFMDALYDLNLPPKNRKPGKDSRGRFTVLKTYILERNGAFVAGSGKRVSWDIRNTGVDDIKILNVWLAARSGQARFYMDTKDRRFLLLHTDDLAEDANDAIGALVEDGGHKLDHAWFHSRLMERWIGRLNGEFDGYAIGHGGLLRERPTTLKMEVSGTEARRVYRSIAGNKDSGGIMSHEAIEVSRGSRKSLDAHVGERISNTGYFSIKRGRSIEDHLHIVGGCKDEYAGMVGRMERFRMGETLRGGSWTYGGGPIEISYPKVRKLERFVDAMFLATRPFRLWGIKVRREDDYYSVPAVDLHEGSPIDFEITPTFMRVYTRRGSCGNTILRLLTNLQSQYSASTRCEELEC
;
A
#
# COMPACT_ATOMS: atom_id res chain seq x y z
N MET A 1 -13.16 -24.39 1.94
CA MET A 1 -11.69 -24.39 1.81
C MET A 1 -11.07 -25.33 2.84
N PRO A 2 -10.02 -26.07 2.51
CA PRO A 2 -9.29 -26.79 3.55
C PRO A 2 -8.71 -25.78 4.55
N PRO A 3 -8.66 -26.10 5.85
CA PRO A 3 -8.03 -25.23 6.83
C PRO A 3 -6.55 -25.05 6.49
N LEU A 4 -6.02 -23.84 6.67
CA LEU A 4 -4.58 -23.62 6.59
C LEU A 4 -3.89 -24.62 7.55
N ARG A 5 -2.85 -25.31 7.06
CA ARG A 5 -2.13 -26.30 7.85
C ARG A 5 -1.39 -25.60 9.00
N LYS A 6 -1.35 -26.25 10.15
CA LYS A 6 -0.43 -25.84 11.20
C LYS A 6 0.99 -26.12 10.69
N ALA A 7 1.82 -25.10 10.64
CA ALA A 7 3.24 -25.24 10.34
C ALA A 7 3.98 -25.39 11.69
N GLY A 8 4.74 -26.45 11.85
CA GLY A 8 5.57 -26.68 13.05
C GLY A 8 7.00 -26.18 12.88
N SER A 9 7.38 -25.79 11.65
CA SER A 9 8.70 -25.27 11.31
C SER A 9 8.61 -24.27 10.17
N ARG A 10 9.64 -23.44 9.99
CA ARG A 10 9.71 -22.48 8.86
C ARG A 10 9.73 -23.20 7.50
N LYS A 11 10.32 -24.39 7.44
CA LYS A 11 10.28 -25.22 6.23
C LYS A 11 8.85 -25.64 5.89
N GLU A 12 8.10 -26.16 6.87
CA GLU A 12 6.70 -26.54 6.67
C GLU A 12 5.82 -25.33 6.27
N PHE A 13 6.13 -24.14 6.79
CA PHE A 13 5.48 -22.91 6.34
C PHE A 13 5.76 -22.62 4.87
N MET A 14 7.02 -22.75 4.40
CA MET A 14 7.37 -22.58 3.00
C MET A 14 6.66 -23.60 2.11
N ASP A 15 6.63 -24.87 2.53
CA ASP A 15 5.90 -25.92 1.83
C ASP A 15 4.39 -25.62 1.77
N ALA A 16 3.83 -25.06 2.86
CA ALA A 16 2.43 -24.63 2.88
C ALA A 16 2.15 -23.46 1.90
N LEU A 17 3.04 -22.48 1.79
CA LEU A 17 2.90 -21.40 0.79
C LEU A 17 3.00 -21.95 -0.63
N TYR A 18 3.88 -22.92 -0.87
CA TYR A 18 3.97 -23.60 -2.15
C TYR A 18 2.67 -24.33 -2.48
N ASP A 19 2.11 -25.07 -1.53
CA ASP A 19 0.82 -25.75 -1.69
C ASP A 19 -0.33 -24.78 -2.01
N LEU A 20 -0.35 -23.57 -1.42
CA LEU A 20 -1.33 -22.53 -1.72
C LEU A 20 -1.23 -22.01 -3.17
N ASN A 21 -0.03 -22.08 -3.75
CA ASN A 21 0.21 -21.66 -5.14
C ASN A 21 0.03 -22.79 -6.17
N LEU A 22 -0.30 -24.02 -5.71
CA LEU A 22 -0.62 -25.13 -6.60
C LEU A 22 -2.12 -25.14 -6.96
N PRO A 23 -2.49 -25.51 -8.20
CA PRO A 23 -3.88 -25.75 -8.51
C PRO A 23 -4.40 -26.93 -7.64
N PRO A 24 -5.60 -26.82 -7.07
CA PRO A 24 -6.20 -27.91 -6.28
C PRO A 24 -6.26 -29.18 -7.13
N LYS A 25 -5.78 -30.31 -6.59
CA LYS A 25 -5.67 -31.61 -7.29
C LYS A 25 -6.96 -32.09 -7.96
N ASN A 26 -8.13 -31.64 -7.50
CA ASN A 26 -9.46 -32.02 -7.99
C ASN A 26 -10.22 -30.90 -8.70
N ARG A 27 -9.58 -29.76 -8.98
CA ARG A 27 -10.16 -28.69 -9.80
C ARG A 27 -9.47 -28.71 -11.16
N LYS A 28 -10.25 -28.67 -12.23
CA LYS A 28 -9.71 -28.27 -13.55
C LYS A 28 -8.86 -27.02 -13.32
N PRO A 29 -7.66 -26.89 -13.90
CA PRO A 29 -6.69 -25.90 -13.53
C PRO A 29 -7.36 -24.54 -13.32
N GLY A 30 -7.40 -24.12 -12.08
CA GLY A 30 -7.49 -22.76 -11.61
C GLY A 30 -8.75 -21.99 -11.84
N LYS A 31 -9.91 -22.57 -11.91
CA LYS A 31 -11.13 -21.74 -11.96
C LYS A 31 -11.96 -21.94 -10.70
N ASP A 32 -12.22 -20.82 -9.94
CA ASP A 32 -13.35 -20.78 -9.05
C ASP A 32 -14.65 -21.06 -9.83
N SER A 33 -15.79 -21.13 -9.16
CA SER A 33 -17.10 -21.26 -9.83
C SER A 33 -17.37 -20.18 -10.89
N ARG A 34 -16.56 -19.11 -10.95
CA ARG A 34 -16.58 -18.02 -11.93
C ARG A 34 -15.42 -18.05 -12.93
N GLY A 35 -14.58 -19.11 -12.89
CA GLY A 35 -13.46 -19.25 -13.82
C GLY A 35 -12.17 -18.50 -13.45
N ARG A 36 -12.01 -18.03 -12.21
CA ARG A 36 -10.84 -17.27 -11.74
C ARG A 36 -9.84 -18.20 -11.08
N PHE A 37 -8.55 -17.90 -11.29
CA PHE A 37 -7.46 -18.65 -10.67
C PHE A 37 -7.27 -18.24 -9.22
N THR A 38 -7.21 -19.19 -8.30
CA THR A 38 -6.69 -18.96 -6.95
C THR A 38 -5.17 -19.09 -7.03
N VAL A 39 -4.46 -18.01 -6.77
CA VAL A 39 -3.00 -17.95 -6.71
C VAL A 39 -2.60 -17.32 -5.39
N LEU A 40 -1.38 -17.60 -4.95
CA LEU A 40 -0.86 -16.96 -3.75
C LEU A 40 -0.87 -15.45 -3.88
N LYS A 41 -1.37 -14.81 -2.84
CA LYS A 41 -1.41 -13.37 -2.66
C LYS A 41 -0.74 -13.00 -1.36
N THR A 42 -0.05 -11.87 -1.35
CA THR A 42 0.58 -11.33 -0.16
C THR A 42 0.23 -9.86 -0.01
N TYR A 43 -0.09 -9.45 1.21
CA TYR A 43 -0.34 -8.06 1.59
C TYR A 43 0.74 -7.61 2.57
N ILE A 44 1.27 -6.42 2.37
CA ILE A 44 2.11 -5.72 3.33
C ILE A 44 1.24 -4.72 4.05
N LEU A 45 1.06 -4.89 5.34
CA LEU A 45 0.37 -3.94 6.21
C LEU A 45 1.32 -3.38 7.24
N GLU A 46 1.28 -2.08 7.44
CA GLU A 46 1.93 -1.46 8.59
C GLU A 46 1.04 -1.62 9.82
N ARG A 47 1.66 -1.96 10.96
CA ARG A 47 0.97 -2.01 12.25
C ARG A 47 1.52 -0.98 13.22
N ASN A 48 0.61 -0.34 13.96
CA ASN A 48 0.93 0.49 15.10
C ASN A 48 0.63 -0.29 16.40
N GLY A 49 1.67 -0.77 17.06
CA GLY A 49 1.55 -1.57 18.28
C GLY A 49 1.13 -3.03 18.05
N ALA A 50 0.56 -3.63 19.08
CA ALA A 50 0.13 -5.04 19.03
C ALA A 50 -1.18 -5.19 18.27
N PHE A 51 -1.18 -6.07 17.26
CA PHE A 51 -2.38 -6.49 16.56
C PHE A 51 -2.85 -7.83 17.16
N VAL A 52 -3.98 -7.81 17.86
CA VAL A 52 -4.57 -8.94 18.59
C VAL A 52 -5.98 -9.23 18.06
N ALA A 53 -6.55 -10.38 18.38
CA ALA A 53 -7.94 -10.73 18.04
C ALA A 53 -8.91 -9.62 18.48
N GLY A 54 -9.96 -9.39 17.68
CA GLY A 54 -10.90 -8.31 17.94
C GLY A 54 -12.09 -8.26 16.99
N SER A 55 -12.85 -7.19 17.12
CA SER A 55 -14.00 -6.90 16.25
C SER A 55 -14.17 -5.40 16.05
N GLY A 56 -14.59 -5.02 14.84
CA GLY A 56 -15.08 -3.70 14.45
C GLY A 56 -16.56 -3.73 14.10
N LYS A 57 -17.07 -2.69 13.46
CA LYS A 57 -18.48 -2.61 13.02
C LYS A 57 -18.80 -3.59 11.90
N ARG A 58 -17.88 -3.77 10.95
CA ARG A 58 -18.07 -4.56 9.72
C ARG A 58 -17.25 -5.82 9.66
N VAL A 59 -16.33 -6.01 10.60
CA VAL A 59 -15.35 -7.09 10.58
C VAL A 59 -15.06 -7.61 11.98
N SER A 60 -14.89 -8.93 12.10
CA SER A 60 -14.30 -9.56 13.27
C SER A 60 -13.13 -10.45 12.85
N TRP A 61 -12.15 -10.63 13.73
CA TRP A 61 -10.98 -11.41 13.41
C TRP A 61 -10.45 -12.17 14.64
N ASP A 62 -9.87 -13.31 14.36
CA ASP A 62 -9.23 -14.19 15.32
C ASP A 62 -7.81 -14.53 14.88
N ILE A 63 -6.92 -14.65 15.84
CA ILE A 63 -5.50 -14.95 15.60
C ILE A 63 -5.13 -16.22 16.35
N ARG A 64 -4.67 -17.24 15.62
CA ARG A 64 -4.26 -18.52 16.17
C ARG A 64 -2.76 -18.74 15.95
N ASN A 65 -2.11 -19.27 16.97
CA ASN A 65 -0.71 -19.65 16.86
C ASN A 65 -0.56 -20.89 15.95
N THR A 66 0.54 -20.92 15.22
CA THR A 66 1.07 -22.13 14.58
C THR A 66 2.15 -22.75 15.46
N GLY A 67 2.89 -23.74 14.96
CA GLY A 67 4.10 -24.24 15.63
C GLY A 67 5.34 -23.36 15.41
N VAL A 68 5.23 -22.25 14.67
CA VAL A 68 6.30 -21.30 14.38
C VAL A 68 5.96 -19.98 15.07
N ASP A 69 6.86 -19.46 15.92
CA ASP A 69 6.59 -18.32 16.80
C ASP A 69 6.17 -17.06 16.05
N ASP A 70 6.78 -16.79 14.89
CA ASP A 70 6.54 -15.60 14.07
C ASP A 70 5.46 -15.80 12.99
N ILE A 71 4.89 -17.01 12.87
CA ILE A 71 3.82 -17.32 11.90
C ILE A 71 2.52 -17.65 12.65
N LYS A 72 1.47 -16.91 12.31
CA LYS A 72 0.12 -17.09 12.89
C LYS A 72 -0.91 -17.31 11.79
N ILE A 73 -2.08 -17.80 12.14
CA ILE A 73 -3.24 -17.88 11.28
C ILE A 73 -4.18 -16.75 11.67
N LEU A 74 -4.47 -15.87 10.74
CA LEU A 74 -5.46 -14.81 10.86
C LEU A 74 -6.74 -15.25 10.13
N ASN A 75 -7.86 -15.30 10.84
CA ASN A 75 -9.18 -15.53 10.28
C ASN A 75 -9.96 -14.21 10.34
N VAL A 76 -10.63 -13.85 9.26
CA VAL A 76 -11.38 -12.58 9.15
C VAL A 76 -12.79 -12.86 8.65
N TRP A 77 -13.80 -12.38 9.37
CA TRP A 77 -15.21 -12.49 9.02
C TRP A 77 -15.78 -11.11 8.72
N LEU A 78 -16.42 -10.97 7.57
CA LEU A 78 -17.11 -9.75 7.17
C LEU A 78 -18.59 -9.85 7.55
N ALA A 79 -19.14 -8.84 8.23
CA ALA A 79 -20.53 -8.83 8.66
C ALA A 79 -21.54 -8.89 7.48
N ALA A 80 -21.16 -8.35 6.32
CA ALA A 80 -21.99 -8.33 5.12
C ALA A 80 -21.95 -9.61 4.27
N ARG A 81 -21.10 -10.59 4.64
CA ARG A 81 -20.88 -11.84 3.87
C ARG A 81 -20.84 -13.03 4.81
N SER A 82 -21.37 -14.16 4.35
CA SER A 82 -21.28 -15.44 5.09
C SER A 82 -19.89 -16.10 5.00
N GLY A 83 -18.92 -15.46 4.33
CA GLY A 83 -17.58 -15.99 4.08
C GLY A 83 -16.55 -15.58 5.14
N GLN A 84 -15.49 -16.38 5.20
CA GLN A 84 -14.30 -16.14 6.02
C GLN A 84 -13.11 -16.03 5.09
N ALA A 85 -12.31 -14.97 5.22
CA ALA A 85 -10.98 -14.88 4.62
C ALA A 85 -9.92 -15.37 5.62
N ARG A 86 -8.92 -16.08 5.11
CA ARG A 86 -7.87 -16.69 5.95
C ARG A 86 -6.48 -16.38 5.42
N PHE A 87 -5.59 -16.06 6.34
CA PHE A 87 -4.22 -15.67 6.01
C PHE A 87 -3.22 -16.39 6.91
N TYR A 88 -2.08 -16.77 6.34
CA TYR A 88 -0.86 -16.86 7.14
C TYR A 88 -0.35 -15.45 7.39
N MET A 89 -0.12 -15.13 8.65
CA MET A 89 0.37 -13.83 9.10
C MET A 89 1.81 -13.99 9.59
N ASP A 90 2.80 -13.51 8.81
CA ASP A 90 4.19 -13.41 9.25
C ASP A 90 4.34 -12.11 10.07
N THR A 91 4.77 -12.29 11.32
CA THR A 91 4.93 -11.23 12.33
C THR A 91 6.37 -10.95 12.69
N LYS A 92 7.33 -11.53 11.94
CA LYS A 92 8.77 -11.40 12.17
C LYS A 92 9.22 -9.94 12.24
N ASP A 93 8.69 -9.10 11.36
CA ASP A 93 8.90 -7.67 11.42
C ASP A 93 7.98 -7.05 12.47
N ARG A 94 8.55 -6.19 13.34
CA ARG A 94 7.78 -5.55 14.42
C ARG A 94 6.81 -4.48 13.90
N ARG A 95 7.06 -3.95 12.71
CA ARG A 95 6.27 -2.87 12.11
C ARG A 95 5.40 -3.35 10.97
N PHE A 96 5.87 -4.27 10.16
CA PHE A 96 5.16 -4.74 8.98
C PHE A 96 4.70 -6.18 9.12
N LEU A 97 3.42 -6.41 8.85
CA LEU A 97 2.82 -7.73 8.73
C LEU A 97 2.82 -8.15 7.26
N LEU A 98 3.19 -9.41 6.99
CA LEU A 98 2.95 -10.02 5.69
C LEU A 98 1.80 -11.01 5.83
N LEU A 99 0.73 -10.80 5.06
CA LEU A 99 -0.46 -11.64 5.07
C LEU A 99 -0.54 -12.43 3.77
N HIS A 100 -0.39 -13.75 3.84
CA HIS A 100 -0.37 -14.66 2.69
C HIS A 100 -1.68 -15.44 2.61
N THR A 101 -2.30 -15.50 1.42
CA THR A 101 -3.57 -16.23 1.21
C THR A 101 -3.71 -16.71 -0.23
N ASP A 102 -4.49 -17.78 -0.41
CA ASP A 102 -5.02 -18.25 -1.69
C ASP A 102 -6.51 -17.93 -1.89
N ASP A 103 -7.14 -17.24 -0.94
CA ASP A 103 -8.54 -16.82 -1.06
C ASP A 103 -8.74 -15.97 -2.32
N LEU A 104 -9.98 -15.86 -2.80
CA LEU A 104 -10.31 -15.01 -3.94
C LEU A 104 -9.84 -13.57 -3.68
N ALA A 105 -9.31 -12.92 -4.72
CA ALA A 105 -8.78 -11.56 -4.59
C ALA A 105 -9.83 -10.57 -4.07
N GLU A 106 -11.08 -10.73 -4.48
CA GLU A 106 -12.20 -9.89 -4.01
C GLU A 106 -12.43 -10.07 -2.51
N ASP A 107 -12.53 -11.32 -2.03
CA ASP A 107 -12.78 -11.61 -0.62
C ASP A 107 -11.61 -11.19 0.27
N ALA A 108 -10.38 -11.46 -0.19
CA ALA A 108 -9.18 -11.06 0.52
C ALA A 108 -9.01 -9.53 0.58
N ASN A 109 -9.25 -8.81 -0.53
CA ASN A 109 -9.19 -7.35 -0.57
C ASN A 109 -10.25 -6.71 0.34
N ASP A 110 -11.48 -7.23 0.33
CA ASP A 110 -12.55 -6.73 1.19
C ASP A 110 -12.22 -6.97 2.68
N ALA A 111 -11.66 -8.14 3.00
CA ALA A 111 -11.23 -8.45 4.37
C ALA A 111 -10.11 -7.51 4.84
N ILE A 112 -9.09 -7.30 4.02
CA ILE A 112 -7.98 -6.38 4.33
C ILE A 112 -8.49 -4.94 4.43
N GLY A 113 -9.34 -4.49 3.49
CA GLY A 113 -9.95 -3.16 3.53
C GLY A 113 -10.74 -2.93 4.83
N ALA A 114 -11.56 -3.90 5.24
CA ALA A 114 -12.33 -3.82 6.47
C ALA A 114 -11.44 -3.83 7.72
N LEU A 115 -10.37 -4.65 7.76
CA LEU A 115 -9.40 -4.65 8.85
C LEU A 115 -8.69 -3.30 9.00
N VAL A 116 -8.26 -2.70 7.89
CA VAL A 116 -7.59 -1.39 7.90
C VAL A 116 -8.54 -0.29 8.36
N GLU A 117 -9.83 -0.36 8.01
CA GLU A 117 -10.80 0.69 8.34
C GLU A 117 -11.40 0.56 9.74
N ASP A 118 -11.79 -0.65 10.11
CA ASP A 118 -12.53 -0.94 11.33
C ASP A 118 -11.67 -1.59 12.43
N GLY A 119 -10.43 -1.98 12.12
CA GLY A 119 -9.52 -2.71 13.01
C GLY A 119 -8.90 -1.88 14.15
N GLY A 120 -9.54 -0.78 14.55
CA GLY A 120 -9.15 0.00 15.72
C GLY A 120 -7.91 0.88 15.49
N HIS A 121 -7.73 1.39 14.27
CA HIS A 121 -6.64 2.31 13.91
C HIS A 121 -5.22 1.74 14.06
N LYS A 122 -5.09 0.41 14.03
CA LYS A 122 -3.80 -0.26 14.25
C LYS A 122 -3.11 -0.71 12.97
N LEU A 123 -3.84 -0.74 11.86
CA LEU A 123 -3.34 -1.19 10.57
C LEU A 123 -3.52 -0.11 9.50
N ASP A 124 -2.52 -0.05 8.62
CA ASP A 124 -2.60 0.70 7.37
C ASP A 124 -1.93 -0.08 6.23
N HIS A 125 -2.27 0.24 5.01
CA HIS A 125 -1.59 -0.29 3.84
C HIS A 125 -0.14 0.21 3.75
N ALA A 126 0.72 -0.55 3.10
CA ALA A 126 1.95 0.00 2.55
C ALA A 126 1.60 0.78 1.26
N TRP A 127 1.98 2.05 1.19
CA TRP A 127 1.61 2.97 0.12
C TRP A 127 2.77 3.21 -0.84
N PHE A 128 2.71 2.60 -2.02
CA PHE A 128 3.77 2.67 -3.01
C PHE A 128 3.48 3.78 -4.03
N HIS A 129 4.13 4.90 -3.90
CA HIS A 129 3.98 6.01 -4.84
C HIS A 129 4.58 5.66 -6.22
N SER A 130 4.08 6.31 -7.28
CA SER A 130 4.38 5.97 -8.69
C SER A 130 5.88 5.87 -8.99
N ARG A 131 6.70 6.79 -8.49
CA ARG A 131 8.16 6.77 -8.72
C ARG A 131 8.87 5.60 -8.05
N LEU A 132 8.39 5.16 -6.89
CA LEU A 132 8.91 3.94 -6.26
C LEU A 132 8.65 2.74 -7.15
N MET A 133 7.43 2.61 -7.65
CA MET A 133 7.05 1.52 -8.54
C MET A 133 7.83 1.57 -9.86
N GLU A 134 8.08 2.75 -10.42
CA GLU A 134 8.96 2.93 -11.60
C GLU A 134 10.41 2.47 -11.35
N ARG A 135 10.96 2.77 -10.17
CA ARG A 135 12.30 2.28 -9.79
C ARG A 135 12.35 0.76 -9.73
N TRP A 136 11.30 0.12 -9.23
CA TRP A 136 11.24 -1.34 -9.17
C TRP A 136 11.23 -2.00 -10.55
N ILE A 137 10.60 -1.40 -11.54
CA ILE A 137 10.66 -1.86 -12.94
C ILE A 137 12.11 -2.01 -13.42
N GLY A 138 13.04 -1.17 -12.93
CA GLY A 138 14.47 -1.22 -13.29
C GLY A 138 15.36 -2.08 -12.40
N ARG A 139 14.98 -2.28 -11.12
CA ARG A 139 15.87 -2.85 -10.08
C ARG A 139 15.59 -4.30 -9.70
N LEU A 140 14.37 -4.79 -9.85
CA LEU A 140 14.01 -6.14 -9.42
C LEU A 140 14.64 -7.26 -10.27
N ASN A 141 15.61 -6.91 -11.15
CA ASN A 141 16.27 -7.84 -12.08
C ASN A 141 15.26 -8.69 -12.88
N GLY A 142 14.05 -8.15 -13.06
CA GLY A 142 12.94 -8.80 -13.70
C GLY A 142 12.62 -8.15 -15.05
N GLU A 143 11.88 -8.88 -15.84
CA GLU A 143 11.26 -8.33 -17.04
C GLU A 143 9.98 -7.60 -16.64
N PHE A 144 9.74 -6.43 -17.24
CA PHE A 144 8.50 -5.69 -17.10
C PHE A 144 7.45 -6.29 -18.02
N ASP A 145 6.41 -6.85 -17.43
CA ASP A 145 5.37 -7.59 -18.14
C ASP A 145 4.06 -6.81 -18.28
N GLY A 146 3.86 -5.76 -17.50
CA GLY A 146 2.62 -4.99 -17.56
C GLY A 146 2.49 -3.91 -16.52
N TYR A 147 1.43 -3.11 -16.62
CA TYR A 147 1.08 -2.06 -15.67
C TYR A 147 -0.41 -1.78 -15.68
N ALA A 148 -0.90 -1.26 -14.56
CA ALA A 148 -2.17 -0.56 -14.47
C ALA A 148 -1.89 0.88 -14.04
N ILE A 149 -2.45 1.83 -14.76
CA ILE A 149 -2.42 3.25 -14.41
C ILE A 149 -3.85 3.76 -14.28
N GLY A 150 -4.04 4.69 -13.36
CA GLY A 150 -5.36 5.20 -13.07
C GLY A 150 -5.35 6.63 -12.54
N HIS A 151 -6.55 7.19 -12.49
CA HIS A 151 -6.83 8.50 -11.93
C HIS A 151 -8.23 8.52 -11.32
N GLY A 152 -8.32 8.77 -10.01
CA GLY A 152 -9.59 8.83 -9.29
C GLY A 152 -10.32 10.17 -9.41
N GLY A 153 -9.58 11.24 -9.66
CA GLY A 153 -10.12 12.59 -9.94
C GLY A 153 -10.86 13.29 -8.79
N LEU A 154 -10.84 12.75 -7.57
CA LEU A 154 -11.56 13.31 -6.41
C LEU A 154 -11.22 14.80 -6.16
N LEU A 155 -9.96 15.16 -6.29
CA LEU A 155 -9.44 16.50 -6.03
C LEU A 155 -9.53 17.43 -7.25
N ARG A 156 -10.10 17.00 -8.38
CA ARG A 156 -10.24 17.82 -9.59
C ARG A 156 -11.58 18.52 -9.66
N GLU A 157 -11.65 19.62 -10.38
CA GLU A 157 -12.89 20.37 -10.60
C GLU A 157 -13.96 19.54 -11.30
N ARG A 158 -13.55 18.70 -12.24
CA ARG A 158 -14.39 17.73 -12.95
C ARG A 158 -13.87 16.35 -12.65
N PRO A 159 -14.47 15.64 -11.67
CA PRO A 159 -14.06 14.28 -11.34
C PRO A 159 -14.18 13.38 -12.58
N THR A 160 -13.08 12.81 -12.99
CA THR A 160 -13.03 11.85 -14.10
C THR A 160 -12.22 10.67 -13.62
N THR A 161 -12.85 9.51 -13.53
CA THR A 161 -12.15 8.26 -13.22
C THR A 161 -11.62 7.69 -14.54
N LEU A 162 -10.33 7.41 -14.56
CA LEU A 162 -9.68 6.76 -15.69
C LEU A 162 -8.88 5.58 -15.17
N LYS A 163 -8.99 4.45 -15.85
CA LYS A 163 -8.20 3.26 -15.57
C LYS A 163 -7.78 2.60 -16.86
N MET A 164 -6.49 2.27 -16.97
CA MET A 164 -5.94 1.52 -18.09
C MET A 164 -5.02 0.41 -17.58
N GLU A 165 -5.14 -0.75 -18.18
CA GLU A 165 -4.30 -1.90 -17.88
C GLU A 165 -3.71 -2.43 -19.19
N VAL A 166 -2.40 -2.67 -19.20
CA VAL A 166 -1.65 -3.19 -20.35
C VAL A 166 -0.74 -4.30 -19.87
N SER A 167 -0.79 -5.45 -20.54
CA SER A 167 0.05 -6.60 -20.24
C SER A 167 0.68 -7.15 -21.51
N GLY A 168 1.86 -7.78 -21.36
CA GLY A 168 2.57 -8.44 -22.46
C GLY A 168 3.83 -7.66 -22.91
N THR A 169 4.50 -8.19 -23.94
CA THR A 169 5.83 -7.74 -24.38
C THR A 169 5.88 -6.28 -24.82
N GLU A 170 4.78 -5.73 -25.32
CA GLU A 170 4.67 -4.34 -25.77
C GLU A 170 4.32 -3.35 -24.64
N ALA A 171 4.02 -3.84 -23.43
CA ALA A 171 3.59 -2.99 -22.32
C ALA A 171 4.55 -1.83 -22.05
N ARG A 172 5.87 -2.10 -22.11
CA ARG A 172 6.90 -1.07 -21.89
C ARG A 172 6.87 0.04 -22.96
N ARG A 173 6.63 -0.32 -24.21
CA ARG A 173 6.55 0.64 -25.32
C ARG A 173 5.32 1.52 -25.16
N VAL A 174 4.16 0.91 -24.90
CA VAL A 174 2.90 1.63 -24.68
C VAL A 174 3.02 2.56 -23.48
N TYR A 175 3.58 2.09 -22.35
CA TYR A 175 3.82 2.92 -21.16
C TYR A 175 4.64 4.18 -21.49
N ARG A 176 5.78 4.02 -22.19
CA ARG A 176 6.63 5.15 -22.57
C ARG A 176 5.91 6.16 -23.45
N SER A 177 5.06 5.71 -24.36
CA SER A 177 4.26 6.58 -25.21
C SER A 177 3.27 7.41 -24.41
N ILE A 178 2.63 6.83 -23.40
CA ILE A 178 1.67 7.53 -22.52
C ILE A 178 2.38 8.46 -21.55
N ALA A 179 3.42 7.98 -20.88
CA ALA A 179 4.18 8.77 -19.92
C ALA A 179 4.89 9.96 -20.57
N GLY A 180 5.29 9.80 -21.84
CA GLY A 180 5.90 10.89 -22.64
C GLY A 180 4.90 11.94 -23.17
N ASN A 181 3.61 11.67 -23.10
CA ASN A 181 2.58 12.62 -23.52
C ASN A 181 2.31 13.62 -22.39
N LYS A 182 2.55 14.92 -22.67
CA LYS A 182 2.40 16.00 -21.69
C LYS A 182 0.97 16.14 -21.13
N ASP A 183 -0.04 15.78 -21.90
CA ASP A 183 -1.44 15.93 -21.51
C ASP A 183 -1.95 14.76 -20.64
N SER A 184 -1.47 13.55 -20.88
CA SER A 184 -1.90 12.35 -20.13
C SER A 184 -0.89 11.86 -19.11
N GLY A 185 0.41 12.02 -19.35
CA GLY A 185 1.47 11.49 -18.46
C GLY A 185 1.52 12.17 -17.08
N GLY A 186 1.06 13.44 -16.97
CA GLY A 186 0.96 14.15 -15.69
C GLY A 186 -0.30 13.85 -14.88
N ILE A 187 -1.26 13.09 -15.44
CA ILE A 187 -2.55 12.82 -14.79
C ILE A 187 -2.57 11.43 -14.16
N MET A 188 -2.07 10.41 -14.87
CA MET A 188 -2.23 9.00 -14.52
C MET A 188 -1.11 8.50 -13.63
N SER A 189 -1.46 7.95 -12.48
CA SER A 189 -0.52 7.33 -11.55
C SER A 189 -0.50 5.80 -11.68
N HIS A 190 0.57 5.17 -11.25
CA HIS A 190 0.61 3.70 -11.17
C HIS A 190 -0.36 3.20 -10.08
N GLU A 191 -1.30 2.34 -10.49
CA GLU A 191 -2.11 1.52 -9.58
C GLU A 191 -1.45 0.16 -9.35
N ALA A 192 -0.81 -0.39 -10.39
CA ALA A 192 -0.04 -1.62 -10.29
C ALA A 192 1.04 -1.72 -11.37
N ILE A 193 2.06 -2.53 -11.12
CA ILE A 193 3.06 -2.99 -12.09
C ILE A 193 3.08 -4.51 -12.13
N GLU A 194 3.47 -5.09 -13.25
CA GLU A 194 3.72 -6.51 -13.39
C GLU A 194 5.19 -6.72 -13.74
N VAL A 195 5.86 -7.51 -12.92
CA VAL A 195 7.29 -7.84 -13.04
C VAL A 195 7.45 -9.36 -13.02
N SER A 196 8.47 -9.87 -13.67
CA SER A 196 8.79 -11.29 -13.60
C SER A 196 10.27 -11.50 -13.24
N ARG A 197 10.54 -12.57 -12.51
CA ARG A 197 11.86 -12.96 -12.04
C ARG A 197 12.06 -14.46 -12.21
N GLY A 198 13.31 -14.87 -12.39
CA GLY A 198 13.68 -16.27 -12.56
C GLY A 198 13.68 -16.74 -13.99
N SER A 199 13.86 -18.04 -14.19
CA SER A 199 13.98 -18.66 -15.51
C SER A 199 12.62 -19.06 -16.07
N ARG A 200 12.17 -18.42 -17.14
CA ARG A 200 10.90 -18.77 -17.83
C ARG A 200 10.88 -20.18 -18.42
N LYS A 201 12.02 -20.90 -18.41
CA LYS A 201 12.09 -22.29 -18.88
C LYS A 201 11.47 -23.29 -17.90
N SER A 202 11.30 -22.91 -16.64
CA SER A 202 10.67 -23.74 -15.59
C SER A 202 9.68 -22.90 -14.79
N LEU A 203 8.46 -23.41 -14.63
CA LEU A 203 7.43 -22.77 -13.81
C LEU A 203 7.83 -22.70 -12.34
N ASP A 204 8.60 -23.66 -11.83
CA ASP A 204 9.04 -23.73 -10.44
C ASP A 204 10.23 -22.81 -10.15
N ALA A 205 10.95 -22.39 -11.20
CA ALA A 205 12.08 -21.46 -11.13
C ALA A 205 11.74 -20.06 -11.69
N HIS A 206 10.47 -19.70 -11.71
CA HIS A 206 9.97 -18.44 -12.25
C HIS A 206 8.78 -17.93 -11.46
N VAL A 207 8.68 -16.61 -11.32
CA VAL A 207 7.49 -15.92 -10.85
C VAL A 207 7.23 -14.68 -11.71
N GLY A 208 5.99 -14.53 -12.15
CA GLY A 208 5.46 -13.28 -12.69
C GLY A 208 4.46 -12.72 -11.70
N GLU A 209 4.67 -11.50 -11.25
CA GLU A 209 3.97 -10.92 -10.11
C GLU A 209 3.38 -9.55 -10.41
N ARG A 210 2.16 -9.33 -9.95
CA ARG A 210 1.51 -8.03 -9.94
C ARG A 210 1.68 -7.39 -8.57
N ILE A 211 2.19 -6.18 -8.53
CA ILE A 211 2.41 -5.36 -7.33
C ILE A 211 1.51 -4.14 -7.42
N SER A 212 0.61 -3.94 -6.45
CA SER A 212 -0.24 -2.75 -6.40
C SER A 212 0.37 -1.63 -5.55
N ASN A 213 -0.13 -0.42 -5.75
CA ASN A 213 0.27 0.76 -4.98
C ASN A 213 -0.19 0.73 -3.49
N THR A 214 -0.97 -0.28 -3.08
CA THR A 214 -1.44 -0.49 -1.71
C THR A 214 -0.77 -1.68 -1.02
N GLY A 215 0.41 -2.09 -1.49
CA GLY A 215 1.15 -3.19 -0.87
C GLY A 215 0.55 -4.58 -1.09
N TYR A 216 -0.24 -4.76 -2.14
CA TYR A 216 -0.80 -6.04 -2.55
C TYR A 216 0.03 -6.67 -3.66
N PHE A 217 0.40 -7.93 -3.48
CA PHE A 217 1.17 -8.77 -4.38
C PHE A 217 0.34 -9.97 -4.82
N SER A 218 0.39 -10.32 -6.09
CA SER A 218 -0.35 -11.48 -6.62
C SER A 218 0.48 -12.17 -7.69
N ILE A 219 0.79 -13.45 -7.47
CA ILE A 219 1.44 -14.27 -8.48
C ILE A 219 0.50 -14.40 -9.67
N LYS A 220 0.97 -14.08 -10.86
CA LYS A 220 0.23 -14.22 -12.14
C LYS A 220 0.71 -15.41 -12.95
N ARG A 221 1.99 -15.73 -12.82
CA ARG A 221 2.67 -16.81 -13.57
C ARG A 221 3.77 -17.43 -12.71
N GLY A 222 4.06 -18.70 -12.98
CA GLY A 222 5.12 -19.42 -12.28
C GLY A 222 4.73 -19.84 -10.86
N ARG A 223 5.69 -20.46 -10.16
CA ARG A 223 5.46 -21.08 -8.85
C ARG A 223 6.60 -20.86 -7.85
N SER A 224 7.64 -20.11 -8.23
CA SER A 224 8.78 -19.84 -7.34
C SER A 224 8.35 -19.02 -6.13
N ILE A 225 8.11 -19.68 -5.01
CA ILE A 225 7.78 -19.02 -3.72
C ILE A 225 8.99 -18.26 -3.19
N GLU A 226 10.19 -18.77 -3.43
CA GLU A 226 11.43 -18.09 -3.03
C GLU A 226 11.57 -16.74 -3.73
N ASP A 227 11.39 -16.69 -5.06
CA ASP A 227 11.42 -15.44 -5.82
C ASP A 227 10.27 -14.50 -5.41
N HIS A 228 9.06 -15.02 -5.16
CA HIS A 228 7.95 -14.25 -4.63
C HIS A 228 8.33 -13.56 -3.31
N LEU A 229 8.79 -14.31 -2.33
CA LEU A 229 9.17 -13.77 -1.03
C LEU A 229 10.38 -12.83 -1.12
N HIS A 230 11.30 -13.06 -2.06
CA HIS A 230 12.39 -12.14 -2.34
C HIS A 230 11.90 -10.80 -2.87
N ILE A 231 10.93 -10.79 -3.81
CA ILE A 231 10.31 -9.55 -4.33
C ILE A 231 9.57 -8.83 -3.19
N VAL A 232 8.69 -9.54 -2.48
CA VAL A 232 7.90 -8.96 -1.37
C VAL A 232 8.82 -8.38 -0.29
N GLY A 233 9.86 -9.14 0.12
CA GLY A 233 10.83 -8.71 1.12
C GLY A 233 11.60 -7.47 0.69
N GLY A 234 12.12 -7.45 -0.54
CA GLY A 234 12.85 -6.30 -1.10
C GLY A 234 11.99 -5.04 -1.16
N CYS A 235 10.75 -5.16 -1.63
CA CYS A 235 9.79 -4.04 -1.65
C CYS A 235 9.46 -3.55 -0.23
N LYS A 236 9.24 -4.46 0.73
CA LYS A 236 8.99 -4.12 2.14
C LYS A 236 10.16 -3.37 2.75
N ASP A 237 11.39 -3.84 2.54
CA ASP A 237 12.59 -3.25 3.14
C ASP A 237 12.87 -1.85 2.58
N GLU A 238 12.73 -1.64 1.26
CA GLU A 238 12.85 -0.32 0.65
C GLU A 238 11.77 0.63 1.16
N TYR A 239 10.52 0.14 1.27
CA TYR A 239 9.41 0.90 1.83
C TYR A 239 9.65 1.31 3.29
N ALA A 240 10.10 0.37 4.13
CA ALA A 240 10.45 0.63 5.53
C ALA A 240 11.53 1.71 5.65
N GLY A 241 12.53 1.68 4.77
CA GLY A 241 13.56 2.71 4.68
C GLY A 241 12.98 4.10 4.35
N MET A 242 11.99 4.19 3.46
CA MET A 242 11.33 5.47 3.14
C MET A 242 10.48 5.98 4.31
N VAL A 243 9.69 5.11 4.94
CA VAL A 243 8.94 5.46 6.14
C VAL A 243 9.88 6.02 7.22
N GLY A 244 11.00 5.34 7.48
CA GLY A 244 12.01 5.81 8.43
C GLY A 244 12.66 7.14 8.02
N ARG A 245 12.81 7.44 6.73
CA ARG A 245 13.27 8.75 6.27
C ARG A 245 12.29 9.86 6.60
N MET A 246 10.99 9.65 6.34
CA MET A 246 9.95 10.63 6.68
C MET A 246 9.91 10.92 8.19
N GLU A 247 10.16 9.93 9.01
CA GLU A 247 10.18 10.07 10.47
C GLU A 247 11.33 10.94 11.01
N ARG A 248 12.37 11.16 10.24
CA ARG A 248 13.46 12.07 10.63
C ARG A 248 13.04 13.55 10.61
N PHE A 249 11.98 13.88 9.88
CA PHE A 249 11.43 15.25 9.81
C PHE A 249 10.45 15.58 10.94
N ARG A 250 10.16 14.62 11.84
CA ARG A 250 9.26 14.87 12.97
C ARG A 250 9.74 16.04 13.81
N MET A 251 8.84 16.98 14.01
CA MET A 251 9.06 18.12 14.90
C MET A 251 9.14 17.65 16.34
N GLY A 252 10.14 18.05 17.08
CA GLY A 252 10.28 17.67 18.47
C GLY A 252 11.33 18.47 19.20
N GLU A 253 11.15 18.52 20.52
CA GLU A 253 12.09 19.11 21.44
C GLU A 253 13.02 18.02 21.99
N THR A 254 14.30 18.33 22.10
CA THR A 254 15.29 17.44 22.68
C THR A 254 16.14 18.23 23.66
N LEU A 255 16.22 17.75 24.91
CA LEU A 255 17.11 18.31 25.90
C LEU A 255 18.54 17.79 25.68
N ARG A 256 19.47 18.67 25.33
CA ARG A 256 20.90 18.35 25.16
C ARG A 256 21.73 19.30 26.00
N GLY A 257 22.56 18.76 26.92
CA GLY A 257 23.46 19.56 27.75
C GLY A 257 22.74 20.61 28.56
N GLY A 258 21.52 20.38 29.04
CA GLY A 258 20.73 21.34 29.80
C GLY A 258 19.99 22.39 28.97
N SER A 259 20.11 22.39 27.65
CA SER A 259 19.41 23.30 26.71
C SER A 259 18.41 22.56 25.85
N TRP A 260 17.22 23.13 25.69
CA TRP A 260 16.22 22.62 24.76
C TRP A 260 16.62 22.96 23.31
N THR A 261 16.69 21.94 22.46
CA THR A 261 16.89 22.11 21.02
C THR A 261 15.66 21.61 20.28
N TYR A 262 15.24 22.38 19.28
CA TYR A 262 14.17 21.98 18.38
C TYR A 262 14.81 21.24 17.19
N GLY A 263 14.25 20.10 16.83
CA GLY A 263 14.66 19.31 15.66
C GLY A 263 13.49 19.03 14.75
N GLY A 264 13.79 18.50 13.57
CA GLY A 264 12.80 18.22 12.53
C GLY A 264 12.54 19.43 11.62
N GLY A 265 11.57 19.29 10.74
CA GLY A 265 11.17 20.32 9.78
C GLY A 265 9.91 19.89 9.00
N PRO A 266 9.36 20.80 8.19
CA PRO A 266 8.27 20.43 7.31
C PRO A 266 8.75 19.48 6.21
N ILE A 267 7.82 18.63 5.76
CA ILE A 267 7.97 17.85 4.54
C ILE A 267 7.19 18.59 3.46
N GLU A 268 7.83 18.92 2.33
CA GLU A 268 7.20 19.66 1.25
C GLU A 268 6.70 18.70 0.15
N ILE A 269 5.41 18.81 -0.19
CA ILE A 269 4.79 18.09 -1.30
C ILE A 269 4.35 19.12 -2.34
N SER A 270 5.02 19.13 -3.49
CA SER A 270 4.72 20.00 -4.63
C SER A 270 3.76 19.31 -5.61
N TYR A 271 2.88 20.09 -6.25
CA TYR A 271 1.89 19.61 -7.20
C TYR A 271 1.53 20.69 -8.23
N PRO A 272 0.95 20.33 -9.39
CA PRO A 272 0.46 21.29 -10.36
C PRO A 272 -0.53 22.27 -9.74
N LYS A 273 -0.57 23.51 -10.28
CA LYS A 273 -1.39 24.59 -9.74
C LYS A 273 -2.86 24.20 -9.57
N VAL A 274 -3.33 24.23 -8.33
CA VAL A 274 -4.74 24.03 -7.94
C VAL A 274 -5.51 25.34 -8.19
N ARG A 275 -6.57 25.29 -9.01
CA ARG A 275 -7.39 26.47 -9.31
C ARG A 275 -8.41 26.79 -8.23
N LYS A 276 -9.01 25.78 -7.60
CA LYS A 276 -10.01 25.92 -6.54
C LYS A 276 -9.46 25.33 -5.23
N LEU A 277 -8.60 26.08 -4.57
CA LEU A 277 -7.85 25.64 -3.41
C LEU A 277 -8.76 25.21 -2.25
N GLU A 278 -9.83 25.94 -2.00
CA GLU A 278 -10.79 25.61 -0.93
C GLU A 278 -11.39 24.22 -1.12
N ARG A 279 -11.88 23.89 -2.31
CA ARG A 279 -12.44 22.58 -2.62
C ARG A 279 -11.39 21.45 -2.50
N PHE A 280 -10.16 21.75 -2.90
CA PHE A 280 -9.05 20.81 -2.77
C PHE A 280 -8.79 20.46 -1.30
N VAL A 281 -8.73 21.48 -0.44
CA VAL A 281 -8.57 21.32 1.02
C VAL A 281 -9.76 20.56 1.61
N ASP A 282 -10.99 20.93 1.29
CA ASP A 282 -12.18 20.24 1.79
C ASP A 282 -12.15 18.75 1.44
N ALA A 283 -11.85 18.40 0.20
CA ALA A 283 -11.82 17.01 -0.22
C ALA A 283 -10.74 16.16 0.48
N MET A 284 -9.65 16.78 0.93
CA MET A 284 -8.59 16.09 1.68
C MET A 284 -8.95 15.82 3.14
N PHE A 285 -9.64 16.76 3.81
CA PHE A 285 -9.78 16.74 5.27
C PHE A 285 -11.19 16.42 5.79
N LEU A 286 -12.20 16.50 4.94
CA LEU A 286 -13.58 16.17 5.32
C LEU A 286 -13.95 14.72 4.96
N ALA A 287 -13.22 14.09 4.07
CA ALA A 287 -13.43 12.71 3.70
C ALA A 287 -12.47 11.77 4.45
N THR A 288 -12.99 10.73 5.06
CA THR A 288 -12.18 9.69 5.71
C THR A 288 -11.31 8.95 4.71
N ARG A 289 -11.81 8.71 3.51
CA ARG A 289 -11.08 8.09 2.38
C ARG A 289 -10.85 9.08 1.24
N PRO A 290 -9.76 8.94 0.49
CA PRO A 290 -8.67 7.98 0.67
C PRO A 290 -7.59 8.47 1.64
N PHE A 291 -7.66 9.74 2.11
CA PHE A 291 -6.58 10.39 2.85
C PHE A 291 -6.50 9.99 4.32
N ARG A 292 -7.63 9.61 4.94
CA ARG A 292 -7.73 9.30 6.38
C ARG A 292 -7.23 10.46 7.26
N LEU A 293 -7.57 11.68 6.86
CA LEU A 293 -7.26 12.92 7.57
C LEU A 293 -8.56 13.61 7.97
N TRP A 294 -8.60 14.10 9.18
CA TRP A 294 -9.64 15.01 9.66
C TRP A 294 -8.99 16.30 10.14
N GLY A 295 -9.47 17.46 9.71
CA GLY A 295 -8.86 18.73 10.05
C GLY A 295 -9.81 19.90 9.92
N ILE A 296 -9.41 21.02 10.52
CA ILE A 296 -10.18 22.28 10.50
C ILE A 296 -9.40 23.27 9.65
N LYS A 297 -9.93 23.64 8.49
CA LYS A 297 -9.30 24.65 7.62
C LYS A 297 -9.40 26.03 8.23
N VAL A 298 -8.29 26.74 8.27
CA VAL A 298 -8.21 28.15 8.64
C VAL A 298 -7.63 28.90 7.45
N ARG A 299 -8.44 29.72 6.80
CA ARG A 299 -7.97 30.59 5.73
C ARG A 299 -7.11 31.70 6.32
N ARG A 300 -5.88 31.83 5.85
CA ARG A 300 -4.93 32.86 6.28
C ARG A 300 -4.93 34.01 5.29
N GLU A 301 -4.89 33.68 4.00
CA GLU A 301 -4.90 34.60 2.87
C GLU A 301 -5.72 33.99 1.73
N ASP A 302 -5.90 34.69 0.62
CA ASP A 302 -6.71 34.21 -0.50
C ASP A 302 -6.24 32.88 -1.09
N ASP A 303 -4.93 32.67 -1.14
CA ASP A 303 -4.29 31.48 -1.68
C ASP A 303 -3.50 30.67 -0.62
N TYR A 304 -3.89 30.77 0.68
CA TYR A 304 -3.19 30.07 1.76
C TYR A 304 -4.11 29.59 2.86
N TYR A 305 -4.01 28.30 3.17
CA TYR A 305 -4.71 27.65 4.27
C TYR A 305 -3.74 27.03 5.26
N SER A 306 -4.02 27.22 6.55
CA SER A 306 -3.44 26.44 7.65
C SER A 306 -4.48 25.43 8.10
N VAL A 307 -4.12 24.15 8.23
CA VAL A 307 -5.05 23.09 8.61
C VAL A 307 -4.44 22.24 9.73
N PRO A 308 -4.75 22.55 10.99
CA PRO A 308 -4.53 21.61 12.07
C PRO A 308 -5.42 20.40 11.86
N ALA A 309 -4.83 19.20 11.86
CA ALA A 309 -5.50 17.95 11.52
C ALA A 309 -5.07 16.80 12.43
N VAL A 310 -5.77 15.68 12.29
CA VAL A 310 -5.46 14.41 12.94
C VAL A 310 -5.35 13.34 11.85
N ASP A 311 -4.31 12.56 11.91
CA ASP A 311 -4.20 11.32 11.15
C ASP A 311 -5.11 10.25 11.77
N LEU A 312 -6.11 9.80 11.03
CA LEU A 312 -7.09 8.82 11.48
C LEU A 312 -6.53 7.38 11.56
N HIS A 313 -5.28 7.16 11.10
CA HIS A 313 -4.62 5.87 11.30
C HIS A 313 -4.10 5.72 12.74
N GLU A 314 -3.45 6.76 13.26
CA GLU A 314 -2.80 6.69 14.58
C GLU A 314 -3.44 7.60 15.64
N GLY A 315 -4.33 8.51 15.22
CA GLY A 315 -4.83 9.57 16.08
C GLY A 315 -3.80 10.67 16.36
N SER A 316 -2.68 10.68 15.61
CA SER A 316 -1.60 11.64 15.81
C SER A 316 -1.93 13.00 15.20
N PRO A 317 -1.64 14.13 15.92
CA PRO A 317 -1.81 15.46 15.36
C PRO A 317 -0.79 15.72 14.25
N ILE A 318 -1.24 16.40 13.21
CA ILE A 318 -0.46 16.77 12.03
C ILE A 318 -0.95 18.14 11.55
N ASP A 319 -0.03 19.03 11.20
CA ASP A 319 -0.37 20.37 10.77
C ASP A 319 0.01 20.56 9.29
N PHE A 320 -0.81 21.31 8.57
CA PHE A 320 -0.60 21.58 7.15
C PHE A 320 -0.59 23.08 6.87
N GLU A 321 0.30 23.49 5.99
CA GLU A 321 0.27 24.77 5.27
C GLU A 321 0.05 24.46 3.79
N ILE A 322 -1.00 24.99 3.19
CA ILE A 322 -1.43 24.60 1.85
C ILE A 322 -1.57 25.83 0.97
N THR A 323 -0.87 25.81 -0.15
CA THR A 323 -0.89 26.83 -1.22
C THR A 323 -1.40 26.22 -2.53
N PRO A 324 -1.61 26.99 -3.59
CA PRO A 324 -2.01 26.43 -4.88
C PRO A 324 -1.00 25.46 -5.54
N THR A 325 0.26 25.48 -5.15
CA THR A 325 1.34 24.71 -5.83
C THR A 325 2.12 23.76 -4.95
N PHE A 326 2.01 23.90 -3.65
CA PHE A 326 2.65 23.00 -2.69
C PHE A 326 1.92 22.99 -1.34
N MET A 327 2.20 21.97 -0.55
CA MET A 327 1.86 21.94 0.86
C MET A 327 3.08 21.58 1.70
N ARG A 328 3.15 22.14 2.90
CA ARG A 328 4.08 21.74 3.96
C ARG A 328 3.34 20.96 5.01
N VAL A 329 3.91 19.83 5.36
CA VAL A 329 3.34 18.89 6.33
C VAL A 329 4.25 18.82 7.55
N TYR A 330 3.72 19.16 8.71
CA TYR A 330 4.44 19.15 9.97
C TYR A 330 3.98 17.95 10.81
N THR A 331 4.80 16.92 10.86
CA THR A 331 4.56 15.74 11.70
C THR A 331 5.19 15.93 13.07
N ARG A 332 4.57 15.40 14.11
CA ARG A 332 5.06 15.51 15.48
C ARG A 332 5.75 14.23 15.94
N ARG A 333 6.45 14.31 17.07
CA ARG A 333 7.05 13.14 17.70
C ARG A 333 5.97 12.07 17.91
N GLY A 334 6.25 10.84 17.44
CA GLY A 334 5.31 9.72 17.50
C GLY A 334 4.47 9.54 16.24
N SER A 335 4.36 10.54 15.34
CA SER A 335 3.65 10.36 14.08
C SER A 335 4.31 9.31 13.19
N CYS A 336 3.52 8.60 12.39
CA CYS A 336 4.01 7.60 11.45
C CYS A 336 4.44 8.21 10.11
N GLY A 337 5.62 7.83 9.60
CA GLY A 337 6.07 8.26 8.28
C GLY A 337 5.19 7.72 7.14
N ASN A 338 4.44 6.64 7.38
CA ASN A 338 3.47 6.09 6.42
C ASN A 338 2.37 7.09 6.04
N THR A 339 2.00 7.99 6.95
CA THR A 339 1.03 9.08 6.68
C THR A 339 1.45 9.92 5.48
N ILE A 340 2.74 10.24 5.36
CA ILE A 340 3.27 11.02 4.23
C ILE A 340 3.22 10.21 2.94
N LEU A 341 3.58 8.92 2.99
CA LEU A 341 3.54 8.06 1.81
C LEU A 341 2.11 7.81 1.34
N ARG A 342 1.16 7.63 2.27
CA ARG A 342 -0.28 7.56 1.97
C ARG A 342 -0.76 8.85 1.31
N LEU A 343 -0.40 10.01 1.88
CA LEU A 343 -0.77 11.32 1.35
C LEU A 343 -0.24 11.50 -0.08
N LEU A 344 1.06 11.25 -0.31
CA LEU A 344 1.68 11.36 -1.62
C LEU A 344 1.03 10.42 -2.64
N THR A 345 0.88 9.13 -2.31
CA THR A 345 0.28 8.14 -3.21
C THR A 345 -1.16 8.52 -3.59
N ASN A 346 -1.94 8.99 -2.63
CA ASN A 346 -3.31 9.41 -2.89
C ASN A 346 -3.39 10.74 -3.65
N LEU A 347 -2.50 11.70 -3.42
CA LEU A 347 -2.41 12.91 -4.23
C LEU A 347 -2.05 12.57 -5.68
N GLN A 348 -1.12 11.65 -5.91
CA GLN A 348 -0.80 11.17 -7.24
C GLN A 348 -2.00 10.53 -7.93
N SER A 349 -2.76 9.69 -7.23
CA SER A 349 -3.93 8.99 -7.76
C SER A 349 -5.14 9.92 -7.96
N GLN A 350 -5.39 10.86 -7.04
CA GLN A 350 -6.63 11.65 -7.01
C GLN A 350 -6.49 13.04 -7.63
N TYR A 351 -5.27 13.54 -7.79
CA TYR A 351 -5.01 14.85 -8.35
C TYR A 351 -4.08 14.83 -9.55
N SER A 352 -2.81 14.43 -9.37
CA SER A 352 -1.83 14.40 -10.45
C SER A 352 -0.65 13.49 -10.15
N ALA A 353 -0.29 12.62 -11.08
CA ALA A 353 0.89 11.77 -10.99
C ALA A 353 2.22 12.56 -10.90
N SER A 354 2.22 13.82 -11.32
CA SER A 354 3.40 14.72 -11.21
C SER A 354 3.59 15.29 -9.80
N THR A 355 2.72 14.97 -8.84
CA THR A 355 2.92 15.32 -7.43
C THR A 355 4.20 14.68 -6.88
N ARG A 356 5.01 15.45 -6.16
CA ARG A 356 6.34 15.07 -5.70
C ARG A 356 6.54 15.41 -4.23
N CYS A 357 7.41 14.65 -3.58
CA CYS A 357 7.96 14.94 -2.26
C CYS A 357 9.48 14.92 -2.39
N GLU A 358 10.13 16.07 -2.22
CA GLU A 358 11.57 16.23 -2.48
C GLU A 358 12.41 15.36 -1.54
N GLU A 359 11.99 15.20 -0.30
CA GLU A 359 12.67 14.41 0.72
C GLU A 359 12.69 12.89 0.42
N LEU A 360 11.89 12.44 -0.55
CA LEU A 360 11.89 11.07 -1.05
C LEU A 360 12.74 10.89 -2.33
N GLU A 361 13.15 11.98 -2.96
CA GLU A 361 13.90 11.96 -4.23
C GLU A 361 15.43 11.89 -4.04
N CYS A 362 15.91 12.11 -2.81
CA CYS A 362 17.34 12.10 -2.44
C CYS A 362 17.90 10.70 -2.20
#